data_76a30023dc6d062fe4047c467526984f
#
_entry.id   76a30023dc6d062fe4047c467526984f
#
_cell.length_a   1.000
_cell.length_b   1.000
_cell.length_c   1.000
_cell.angle_alpha   90.00
_cell.angle_beta   90.00
_cell.angle_gamma   90.00
#
_symmetry.space_group_name_H-M   'P 1'
#
loop_
_entity.id
_entity.type
_entity.pdbx_description
1 polymer ?
#
loop_
_entity_poly.entity_id
_entity_poly.type
_entity_poly.pdbx_seq_one_letter_code
_entity_poly.pdbx_strand_id
1 'polypeptide(L)'
;MTGNQRIAVSVSFLAYGAAVGNLIPRLPAIKDQLHLSNGQVGVTLVFFSLGALMGSAASRLVLARGSRRYVRGATVALAVAVVLPGVAPNLYLLVASFFLIGAFAGLIDVLTNAQGAELERIAERPLINSFHGYWSLGAVIGSVVASAAAYVGLAPVVQFTIAAVLIAVLSAPFLRDLPDTSSGAERVSPPGASRLWLTGLVFAVATITFAAIIVEAGSSDWSSLYLRELSHADPGVAALGFTGFSLAAMLVRFRADILTALTSPSTVMRIGSSVAAFGLILAIAVPALPGALVGFVLAGMGCAVQLPLAFAAGANLGRSGTPLAIVFISAYVGAIVSPALIGFAADHVGLRAAMAIPLAAAIVVIALAGNISPRSGVAATPLPVGR
;
A
#
# COMPACT_ATOMS: atom_id res chain seq x y z
N MET A 1 -4.59 -14.65 -26.34
CA MET A 1 -4.58 -14.44 -24.87
C MET A 1 -5.72 -15.22 -24.27
N THR A 2 -5.48 -16.18 -23.41
CA THR A 2 -6.55 -16.92 -22.78
C THR A 2 -7.13 -16.06 -21.65
N GLY A 3 -8.47 -15.95 -21.57
CA GLY A 3 -9.15 -15.27 -20.46
C GLY A 3 -8.67 -15.78 -19.09
N ASN A 4 -8.26 -17.05 -19.01
CA ASN A 4 -7.72 -17.69 -17.83
C ASN A 4 -6.46 -17.03 -17.27
N GLN A 5 -5.53 -16.56 -18.12
CA GLN A 5 -4.31 -15.89 -17.64
C GLN A 5 -4.61 -14.55 -16.96
N ARG A 6 -5.57 -13.79 -17.50
CA ARG A 6 -6.02 -12.53 -16.89
C ARG A 6 -6.66 -12.80 -15.53
N ILE A 7 -7.53 -13.82 -15.44
CA ILE A 7 -8.14 -14.23 -14.17
C ILE A 7 -7.07 -14.66 -13.17
N ALA A 8 -6.08 -15.45 -13.61
CA ALA A 8 -5.00 -15.92 -12.75
C ALA A 8 -4.19 -14.77 -12.12
N VAL A 9 -3.81 -13.75 -12.94
CA VAL A 9 -3.10 -12.57 -12.43
C VAL A 9 -4.01 -11.74 -11.50
N SER A 10 -5.30 -11.55 -11.86
CA SER A 10 -6.26 -10.86 -10.98
C SER A 10 -6.42 -11.54 -9.63
N VAL A 11 -6.52 -12.88 -9.61
CA VAL A 11 -6.62 -13.67 -8.37
C VAL A 11 -5.33 -13.60 -7.55
N SER A 12 -4.15 -13.54 -8.21
CA SER A 12 -2.88 -13.38 -7.51
C SER A 12 -2.81 -12.03 -6.78
N PHE A 13 -3.21 -10.93 -7.44
CA PHE A 13 -3.30 -9.62 -6.81
C PHE A 13 -4.33 -9.60 -5.66
N LEU A 14 -5.49 -10.21 -5.86
CA LEU A 14 -6.53 -10.30 -4.83
C LEU A 14 -6.06 -11.10 -3.60
N ALA A 15 -5.41 -12.25 -3.82
CA ALA A 15 -4.86 -13.10 -2.76
C ALA A 15 -3.77 -12.36 -1.95
N TYR A 16 -2.88 -11.66 -2.66
CA TYR A 16 -1.86 -10.82 -2.03
C TYR A 16 -2.50 -9.70 -1.20
N GLY A 17 -3.45 -8.95 -1.77
CA GLY A 17 -4.16 -7.90 -1.04
C GLY A 17 -4.89 -8.43 0.18
N ALA A 18 -5.59 -9.58 0.07
CA ALA A 18 -6.30 -10.21 1.18
C ALA A 18 -5.35 -10.64 2.31
N ALA A 19 -4.18 -11.17 1.98
CA ALA A 19 -3.17 -11.57 2.96
C ALA A 19 -2.68 -10.35 3.78
N VAL A 20 -2.31 -9.25 3.11
CA VAL A 20 -1.83 -8.03 3.78
C VAL A 20 -2.96 -7.33 4.55
N GLY A 21 -4.16 -7.24 3.97
CA GLY A 21 -5.32 -6.59 4.59
C GLY A 21 -5.80 -7.26 5.88
N ASN A 22 -5.44 -8.53 6.12
CA ASN A 22 -5.75 -9.22 7.36
C ASN A 22 -4.89 -8.78 8.56
N LEU A 23 -3.72 -8.18 8.36
CA LEU A 23 -2.73 -7.94 9.42
C LEU A 23 -3.06 -6.71 10.27
N ILE A 24 -3.20 -5.57 9.62
CA ILE A 24 -3.31 -4.26 10.30
C ILE A 24 -4.50 -4.19 11.26
N PRO A 25 -5.71 -4.68 10.91
CA PRO A 25 -6.86 -4.68 11.82
C PRO A 25 -6.62 -5.49 13.10
N ARG A 26 -5.66 -6.41 13.10
CA ARG A 26 -5.34 -7.29 14.24
C ARG A 26 -4.14 -6.82 15.06
N LEU A 27 -3.44 -5.77 14.63
CA LEU A 27 -2.30 -5.19 15.39
C LEU A 27 -2.66 -4.84 16.83
N PRO A 28 -3.84 -4.25 17.16
CA PRO A 28 -4.20 -3.99 18.55
C PRO A 28 -4.22 -5.26 19.39
N ALA A 29 -4.80 -6.35 18.90
CA ALA A 29 -4.87 -7.62 19.63
C ALA A 29 -3.49 -8.23 19.84
N ILE A 30 -2.60 -8.16 18.86
CA ILE A 30 -1.21 -8.63 18.97
C ILE A 30 -0.43 -7.76 19.95
N LYS A 31 -0.62 -6.44 19.88
CA LYS A 31 0.00 -5.49 20.82
C LYS A 31 -0.42 -5.78 22.25
N ASP A 32 -1.72 -5.97 22.50
CA ASP A 32 -2.25 -6.29 23.82
C ASP A 32 -1.72 -7.65 24.34
N GLN A 33 -1.69 -8.69 23.46
CA GLN A 33 -1.21 -10.04 23.79
C GLN A 33 0.27 -10.06 24.20
N LEU A 34 1.11 -9.27 23.55
CA LEU A 34 2.56 -9.23 23.77
C LEU A 34 3.00 -8.05 24.65
N HIS A 35 2.05 -7.23 25.14
CA HIS A 35 2.30 -6.02 25.94
C HIS A 35 3.32 -5.07 25.28
N LEU A 36 3.14 -4.83 23.98
CA LEU A 36 4.08 -4.01 23.19
C LEU A 36 3.85 -2.51 23.41
N SER A 37 4.94 -1.74 23.36
CA SER A 37 4.85 -0.29 23.19
C SER A 37 4.50 0.07 21.73
N ASN A 38 4.11 1.32 21.48
CA ASN A 38 3.86 1.81 20.13
C ASN A 38 5.16 1.83 19.30
N GLY A 39 6.31 2.15 19.93
CA GLY A 39 7.62 2.06 19.28
C GLY A 39 7.95 0.65 18.82
N GLN A 40 7.62 -0.37 19.62
CA GLN A 40 7.83 -1.78 19.26
C GLN A 40 6.93 -2.22 18.10
N VAL A 41 5.69 -1.73 18.04
CA VAL A 41 4.81 -1.91 16.86
C VAL A 41 5.41 -1.21 15.65
N GLY A 42 5.90 0.02 15.80
CA GLY A 42 6.59 0.75 14.73
C GLY A 42 7.79 -0.02 14.19
N VAL A 43 8.65 -0.57 15.05
CA VAL A 43 9.78 -1.44 14.64
C VAL A 43 9.28 -2.66 13.87
N THR A 44 8.20 -3.29 14.30
CA THR A 44 7.61 -4.45 13.61
C THR A 44 7.21 -4.09 12.17
N LEU A 45 6.56 -2.94 11.96
CA LEU A 45 6.18 -2.44 10.63
C LEU A 45 7.38 -2.02 9.78
N VAL A 46 8.45 -1.48 10.39
CA VAL A 46 9.73 -1.23 9.69
C VAL A 46 10.27 -2.52 9.07
N PHE A 47 10.26 -3.61 9.83
CA PHE A 47 10.77 -4.88 9.34
C PHE A 47 9.90 -5.49 8.23
N PHE A 48 8.59 -5.25 8.24
CA PHE A 48 7.75 -5.56 7.07
C PHE A 48 8.25 -4.81 5.82
N SER A 49 8.49 -3.50 5.92
CA SER A 49 8.98 -2.67 4.80
C SER A 49 10.35 -3.09 4.31
N LEU A 50 11.28 -3.43 5.23
CA LEU A 50 12.59 -3.96 4.90
C LEU A 50 12.49 -5.32 4.19
N GLY A 51 11.62 -6.19 4.68
CA GLY A 51 11.31 -7.46 4.02
C GLY A 51 10.80 -7.25 2.59
N ALA A 52 9.84 -6.34 2.40
CA ALA A 52 9.28 -6.03 1.09
C ALA A 52 10.36 -5.51 0.11
N LEU A 53 11.25 -4.65 0.58
CA LEU A 53 12.39 -4.18 -0.21
C LEU A 53 13.31 -5.34 -0.61
N MET A 54 13.64 -6.23 0.31
CA MET A 54 14.49 -7.41 0.03
C MET A 54 13.81 -8.39 -0.92
N GLY A 55 12.53 -8.67 -0.73
CA GLY A 55 11.73 -9.51 -1.63
C GLY A 55 11.65 -8.94 -3.04
N SER A 56 11.44 -7.63 -3.15
CA SER A 56 11.46 -6.92 -4.44
C SER A 56 12.84 -7.01 -5.10
N ALA A 57 13.92 -6.87 -4.35
CA ALA A 57 15.27 -7.03 -4.89
C ALA A 57 15.54 -8.47 -5.34
N ALA A 58 15.10 -9.48 -4.57
CA ALA A 58 15.28 -10.90 -4.88
C ALA A 58 14.50 -11.33 -6.15
N SER A 59 13.43 -10.61 -6.53
CA SER A 59 12.66 -10.89 -7.74
C SER A 59 13.53 -10.91 -9.01
N ARG A 60 14.59 -10.10 -9.06
CA ARG A 60 15.55 -10.05 -10.18
C ARG A 60 16.26 -11.37 -10.41
N LEU A 61 16.54 -12.13 -9.33
CA LEU A 61 17.21 -13.41 -9.40
C LEU A 61 16.32 -14.53 -9.95
N VAL A 62 15.01 -14.37 -9.79
CA VAL A 62 14.05 -15.42 -10.16
C VAL A 62 13.31 -15.12 -11.46
N LEU A 63 13.18 -13.87 -11.89
CA LEU A 63 12.55 -13.50 -13.17
C LEU A 63 13.21 -14.18 -14.36
N ALA A 64 14.53 -14.28 -14.38
CA ALA A 64 15.28 -14.98 -15.44
C ALA A 64 14.97 -16.49 -15.53
N ARG A 65 14.37 -17.08 -14.48
CA ARG A 65 14.08 -18.52 -14.37
C ARG A 65 12.59 -18.83 -14.56
N GLY A 66 11.79 -17.87 -14.97
CA GLY A 66 10.34 -17.99 -15.13
C GLY A 66 9.57 -17.59 -13.86
N SER A 67 8.59 -16.68 -14.00
CA SER A 67 7.88 -16.08 -12.86
C SER A 67 6.81 -16.99 -12.24
N ARG A 68 6.15 -17.84 -13.04
CA ARG A 68 4.96 -18.63 -12.63
C ARG A 68 5.18 -19.41 -11.33
N ARG A 69 6.23 -20.25 -11.28
CA ARG A 69 6.50 -21.11 -10.13
C ARG A 69 6.78 -20.33 -8.86
N TYR A 70 7.46 -19.18 -8.99
CA TYR A 70 7.81 -18.35 -7.85
C TYR A 70 6.61 -17.57 -7.31
N VAL A 71 5.72 -17.04 -8.16
CA VAL A 71 4.45 -16.45 -7.71
C VAL A 71 3.62 -17.47 -6.95
N ARG A 72 3.48 -18.69 -7.48
CA ARG A 72 2.73 -19.76 -6.81
C ARG A 72 3.35 -20.12 -5.44
N GLY A 73 4.65 -20.36 -5.41
CA GLY A 73 5.37 -20.66 -4.17
C GLY A 73 5.32 -19.51 -3.15
N ALA A 74 5.52 -18.29 -3.60
CA ALA A 74 5.47 -17.11 -2.76
C ALA A 74 4.05 -16.82 -2.21
N THR A 75 2.99 -17.08 -2.99
CA THR A 75 1.60 -16.94 -2.51
C THR A 75 1.30 -17.92 -1.38
N VAL A 76 1.72 -19.18 -1.51
CA VAL A 76 1.58 -20.18 -0.43
C VAL A 76 2.45 -19.80 0.77
N ALA A 77 3.69 -19.38 0.55
CA ALA A 77 4.60 -18.95 1.60
C ALA A 77 4.07 -17.72 2.35
N LEU A 78 3.49 -16.75 1.64
CA LEU A 78 2.83 -15.58 2.23
C LEU A 78 1.63 -16.01 3.09
N ALA A 79 0.77 -16.90 2.58
CA ALA A 79 -0.37 -17.41 3.33
C ALA A 79 0.08 -18.08 4.64
N VAL A 80 1.13 -18.89 4.61
CA VAL A 80 1.71 -19.50 5.82
C VAL A 80 2.33 -18.44 6.73
N ALA A 81 3.10 -17.50 6.17
CA ALA A 81 3.77 -16.45 6.95
C ALA A 81 2.78 -15.55 7.71
N VAL A 82 1.59 -15.28 7.15
CA VAL A 82 0.54 -14.47 7.81
C VAL A 82 0.05 -15.13 9.12
N VAL A 83 0.20 -16.44 9.30
CA VAL A 83 -0.16 -17.10 10.56
C VAL A 83 0.83 -16.81 11.68
N LEU A 84 2.11 -16.59 11.34
CA LEU A 84 3.21 -16.46 12.31
C LEU A 84 3.02 -15.34 13.36
N PRO A 85 2.51 -14.14 13.02
CA PRO A 85 2.24 -13.11 14.03
C PRO A 85 1.26 -13.56 15.11
N GLY A 86 0.29 -14.43 14.77
CA GLY A 86 -0.69 -14.95 15.70
C GLY A 86 -0.14 -15.96 16.73
N VAL A 87 1.00 -16.56 16.41
CA VAL A 87 1.69 -17.53 17.31
C VAL A 87 3.00 -16.98 17.88
N ALA A 88 3.38 -15.75 17.56
CA ALA A 88 4.61 -15.14 18.03
C ALA A 88 4.58 -14.98 19.58
N PRO A 89 5.52 -15.57 20.33
CA PRO A 89 5.54 -15.49 21.78
C PRO A 89 6.26 -14.24 22.31
N ASN A 90 6.92 -13.48 21.44
CA ASN A 90 7.70 -12.31 21.81
C ASN A 90 7.93 -11.38 20.61
N LEU A 91 8.46 -10.19 20.90
CA LEU A 91 8.75 -9.18 19.88
C LEU A 91 9.70 -9.67 18.79
N TYR A 92 10.73 -10.46 19.12
CA TYR A 92 11.73 -10.88 18.12
C TYR A 92 11.13 -11.78 17.05
N LEU A 93 10.28 -12.74 17.45
CA LEU A 93 9.59 -13.62 16.51
C LEU A 93 8.44 -12.89 15.77
N LEU A 94 7.82 -11.90 16.41
CA LEU A 94 6.86 -11.02 15.73
C LEU A 94 7.56 -10.22 14.60
N VAL A 95 8.68 -9.57 14.91
CA VAL A 95 9.48 -8.81 13.94
C VAL A 95 9.96 -9.70 12.80
N ALA A 96 10.46 -10.91 13.10
CA ALA A 96 10.86 -11.88 12.09
C ALA A 96 9.70 -12.32 11.20
N SER A 97 8.50 -12.50 11.77
CA SER A 97 7.30 -12.86 11.01
C SER A 97 6.88 -11.75 10.05
N PHE A 98 6.88 -10.48 10.49
CA PHE A 98 6.59 -9.34 9.63
C PHE A 98 7.63 -9.15 8.52
N PHE A 99 8.89 -9.37 8.82
CA PHE A 99 9.94 -9.37 7.79
C PHE A 99 9.69 -10.44 6.73
N LEU A 100 9.35 -11.67 7.11
CA LEU A 100 9.04 -12.75 6.17
C LEU A 100 7.79 -12.44 5.33
N ILE A 101 6.74 -11.93 5.96
CA ILE A 101 5.53 -11.49 5.26
C ILE A 101 5.88 -10.42 4.23
N GLY A 102 6.65 -9.40 4.65
CA GLY A 102 7.13 -8.36 3.75
C GLY A 102 7.93 -8.94 2.58
N ALA A 103 8.87 -9.86 2.84
CA ALA A 103 9.70 -10.45 1.81
C ALA A 103 8.89 -11.20 0.74
N PHE A 104 7.91 -12.01 1.15
CA PHE A 104 7.03 -12.67 0.19
C PHE A 104 6.09 -11.70 -0.51
N ALA A 105 5.58 -10.68 0.20
CA ALA A 105 4.75 -9.63 -0.36
C ALA A 105 5.49 -8.86 -1.47
N GLY A 106 6.70 -8.38 -1.20
CA GLY A 106 7.52 -7.65 -2.17
C GLY A 106 7.95 -8.51 -3.37
N LEU A 107 8.20 -9.80 -3.15
CA LEU A 107 8.50 -10.73 -4.23
C LEU A 107 7.26 -10.92 -5.14
N ILE A 108 6.08 -11.17 -4.56
CA ILE A 108 4.83 -11.33 -5.30
C ILE A 108 4.51 -10.06 -6.06
N ASP A 109 4.62 -8.90 -5.43
CA ASP A 109 4.31 -7.61 -6.04
C ASP A 109 5.07 -7.41 -7.36
N VAL A 110 6.39 -7.54 -7.35
CA VAL A 110 7.21 -7.37 -8.56
C VAL A 110 6.89 -8.42 -9.63
N LEU A 111 6.74 -9.68 -9.24
CA LEU A 111 6.50 -10.77 -10.20
C LEU A 111 5.12 -10.68 -10.85
N THR A 112 4.08 -10.34 -10.08
CA THR A 112 2.71 -10.20 -10.62
C THR A 112 2.56 -8.94 -11.45
N ASN A 113 3.25 -7.84 -11.10
CA ASN A 113 3.32 -6.65 -11.94
C ASN A 113 4.01 -6.94 -13.28
N ALA A 114 5.10 -7.72 -13.30
CA ALA A 114 5.75 -8.14 -14.54
C ALA A 114 4.82 -9.00 -15.42
N GLN A 115 4.08 -9.93 -14.81
CA GLN A 115 3.06 -10.73 -15.51
C GLN A 115 1.92 -9.86 -16.03
N GLY A 116 1.46 -8.88 -15.25
CA GLY A 116 0.43 -7.92 -15.64
C GLY A 116 0.86 -7.06 -16.82
N ALA A 117 2.09 -6.54 -16.80
CA ALA A 117 2.65 -5.73 -17.87
C ALA A 117 2.77 -6.52 -19.18
N GLU A 118 3.17 -7.79 -19.13
CA GLU A 118 3.22 -8.65 -20.30
C GLU A 118 1.81 -8.90 -20.88
N LEU A 119 0.81 -9.12 -20.02
CA LEU A 119 -0.58 -9.26 -20.47
C LEU A 119 -1.13 -7.96 -21.08
N GLU A 120 -0.78 -6.81 -20.53
CA GLU A 120 -1.14 -5.49 -21.08
C GLU A 120 -0.55 -5.29 -22.47
N ARG A 121 0.75 -5.63 -22.64
CA ARG A 121 1.45 -5.57 -23.92
C ARG A 121 0.80 -6.47 -24.99
N ILE A 122 0.43 -7.71 -24.63
CA ILE A 122 -0.23 -8.66 -25.54
C ILE A 122 -1.67 -8.23 -25.87
N ALA A 123 -2.37 -7.62 -24.90
CA ALA A 123 -3.77 -7.20 -25.08
C ALA A 123 -3.91 -5.85 -25.79
N GLU A 124 -2.82 -5.11 -25.96
CA GLU A 124 -2.77 -3.74 -26.53
C GLU A 124 -3.77 -2.77 -25.85
N ARG A 125 -4.01 -2.96 -24.56
CA ARG A 125 -4.91 -2.13 -23.75
C ARG A 125 -4.49 -2.09 -22.29
N PRO A 126 -4.75 -0.98 -21.56
CA PRO A 126 -4.41 -0.86 -20.14
C PRO A 126 -5.10 -1.93 -19.28
N LEU A 127 -4.31 -2.67 -18.48
CA LEU A 127 -4.79 -3.70 -17.55
C LEU A 127 -4.21 -3.55 -16.13
N ILE A 128 -3.05 -2.92 -15.98
CA ILE A 128 -2.34 -2.79 -14.70
C ILE A 128 -3.23 -2.17 -13.62
N ASN A 129 -3.94 -1.09 -13.93
CA ASN A 129 -4.85 -0.45 -12.98
C ASN A 129 -5.97 -1.39 -12.50
N SER A 130 -6.47 -2.26 -13.40
CA SER A 130 -7.46 -3.29 -13.02
C SER A 130 -6.87 -4.28 -12.02
N PHE A 131 -5.62 -4.73 -12.21
CA PHE A 131 -4.96 -5.66 -11.31
C PHE A 131 -4.74 -5.04 -9.92
N HIS A 132 -4.29 -3.80 -9.83
CA HIS A 132 -4.22 -3.07 -8.57
C HIS A 132 -5.59 -2.83 -7.92
N GLY A 133 -6.65 -2.72 -8.72
CA GLY A 133 -8.04 -2.73 -8.24
C GLY A 133 -8.38 -4.05 -7.52
N TYR A 134 -7.98 -5.20 -8.06
CA TYR A 134 -8.14 -6.50 -7.40
C TYR A 134 -7.31 -6.61 -6.11
N TRP A 135 -6.10 -6.04 -6.08
CA TRP A 135 -5.31 -5.95 -4.85
C TRP A 135 -6.06 -5.16 -3.78
N SER A 136 -6.57 -3.98 -4.11
CA SER A 136 -7.34 -3.14 -3.18
C SER A 136 -8.61 -3.84 -2.70
N LEU A 137 -9.32 -4.55 -3.59
CA LEU A 137 -10.49 -5.36 -3.23
C LEU A 137 -10.10 -6.47 -2.26
N GLY A 138 -8.99 -7.16 -2.51
CA GLY A 138 -8.44 -8.17 -1.62
C GLY A 138 -8.14 -7.59 -0.24
N ALA A 139 -7.46 -6.45 -0.17
CA ALA A 139 -7.15 -5.78 1.09
C ALA A 139 -8.42 -5.42 1.89
N VAL A 140 -9.46 -4.91 1.23
CA VAL A 140 -10.76 -4.65 1.87
C VAL A 140 -11.40 -5.94 2.36
N ILE A 141 -11.46 -7.01 1.55
CA ILE A 141 -12.02 -8.30 1.96
C ILE A 141 -11.26 -8.84 3.18
N GLY A 142 -9.92 -8.84 3.14
CA GLY A 142 -9.09 -9.27 4.25
C GLY A 142 -9.36 -8.48 5.52
N SER A 143 -9.47 -7.16 5.41
CA SER A 143 -9.74 -6.29 6.56
C SER A 143 -11.14 -6.47 7.14
N VAL A 144 -12.17 -6.67 6.31
CA VAL A 144 -13.53 -6.97 6.75
C VAL A 144 -13.58 -8.31 7.50
N VAL A 145 -12.92 -9.35 6.96
CA VAL A 145 -12.81 -10.65 7.63
C VAL A 145 -12.10 -10.52 8.97
N ALA A 146 -10.99 -9.78 9.03
CA ALA A 146 -10.26 -9.54 10.26
C ALA A 146 -11.10 -8.76 11.29
N SER A 147 -11.86 -7.74 10.86
CA SER A 147 -12.76 -6.96 11.72
C SER A 147 -13.90 -7.81 12.27
N ALA A 148 -14.53 -8.64 11.43
CA ALA A 148 -15.58 -9.56 11.85
C ALA A 148 -15.04 -10.60 12.85
N ALA A 149 -13.86 -11.17 12.60
CA ALA A 149 -13.22 -12.10 13.51
C ALA A 149 -12.87 -11.44 14.86
N ALA A 150 -12.41 -10.18 14.83
CA ALA A 150 -12.15 -9.42 16.05
C ALA A 150 -13.44 -9.12 16.84
N TYR A 151 -14.54 -8.82 16.12
CA TYR A 151 -15.85 -8.54 16.73
C TYR A 151 -16.42 -9.75 17.48
N VAL A 152 -16.26 -10.95 16.94
CA VAL A 152 -16.69 -12.20 17.62
C VAL A 152 -15.65 -12.74 18.61
N GLY A 153 -14.58 -12.00 18.88
CA GLY A 153 -13.56 -12.40 19.85
C GLY A 153 -12.65 -13.54 19.42
N LEU A 154 -12.57 -13.83 18.11
CA LEU A 154 -11.72 -14.90 17.60
C LEU A 154 -10.24 -14.54 17.77
N ALA A 155 -9.46 -15.48 18.32
CA ALA A 155 -8.02 -15.27 18.54
C ALA A 155 -7.30 -15.00 17.19
N PRO A 156 -6.28 -14.11 17.15
CA PRO A 156 -5.55 -13.78 15.92
C PRO A 156 -5.02 -15.00 15.18
N VAL A 157 -4.45 -15.98 15.89
CA VAL A 157 -3.91 -17.20 15.27
C VAL A 157 -4.98 -17.99 14.52
N VAL A 158 -6.18 -18.12 15.09
CA VAL A 158 -7.29 -18.87 14.45
C VAL A 158 -7.75 -18.15 13.19
N GLN A 159 -7.97 -16.84 13.29
CA GLN A 159 -8.38 -16.01 12.16
C GLN A 159 -7.32 -16.02 11.03
N PHE A 160 -6.05 -15.86 11.36
CA PHE A 160 -4.97 -15.90 10.38
C PHE A 160 -4.85 -17.28 9.72
N THR A 161 -5.06 -18.37 10.47
CA THR A 161 -5.05 -19.72 9.94
C THR A 161 -6.21 -19.94 8.96
N ILE A 162 -7.42 -19.51 9.32
CA ILE A 162 -8.58 -19.58 8.42
C ILE A 162 -8.31 -18.77 7.14
N ALA A 163 -7.83 -17.52 7.28
CA ALA A 163 -7.51 -16.67 6.14
C ALA A 163 -6.43 -17.31 5.24
N ALA A 164 -5.37 -17.87 5.83
CA ALA A 164 -4.31 -18.54 5.10
C ALA A 164 -4.83 -19.74 4.29
N VAL A 165 -5.66 -20.58 4.91
CA VAL A 165 -6.27 -21.74 4.23
C VAL A 165 -7.18 -21.27 3.09
N LEU A 166 -8.05 -20.29 3.33
CA LEU A 166 -8.94 -19.75 2.31
C LEU A 166 -8.15 -19.14 1.15
N ILE A 167 -7.13 -18.33 1.41
CA ILE A 167 -6.26 -17.75 0.38
C ILE A 167 -5.59 -18.86 -0.42
N ALA A 168 -4.99 -19.85 0.22
CA ALA A 168 -4.30 -20.95 -0.46
C ALA A 168 -5.26 -21.79 -1.30
N VAL A 169 -6.39 -22.22 -0.74
CA VAL A 169 -7.35 -23.11 -1.40
C VAL A 169 -8.07 -22.39 -2.56
N LEU A 170 -8.54 -21.16 -2.33
CA LEU A 170 -9.31 -20.43 -3.34
C LEU A 170 -8.46 -19.92 -4.49
N SER A 171 -7.18 -19.58 -4.25
CA SER A 171 -6.28 -19.11 -5.30
C SER A 171 -5.64 -20.26 -6.11
N ALA A 172 -5.38 -21.41 -5.48
CA ALA A 172 -4.62 -22.52 -6.09
C ALA A 172 -5.08 -22.97 -7.49
N PRO A 173 -6.39 -23.10 -7.78
CA PRO A 173 -6.84 -23.49 -9.12
C PRO A 173 -6.42 -22.49 -10.20
N PHE A 174 -6.53 -21.21 -9.90
CA PHE A 174 -6.26 -20.11 -10.84
C PHE A 174 -4.78 -19.88 -11.05
N LEU A 175 -3.96 -20.01 -10.01
CA LEU A 175 -2.51 -19.82 -10.11
C LEU A 175 -1.83 -20.82 -11.07
N ARG A 176 -2.53 -21.87 -11.51
CA ARG A 176 -2.02 -22.81 -12.52
C ARG A 176 -1.90 -22.17 -13.89
N ASP A 177 -2.74 -21.19 -14.18
CA ASP A 177 -2.82 -20.51 -15.48
C ASP A 177 -2.01 -19.21 -15.54
N LEU A 178 -1.21 -18.90 -14.52
CA LEU A 178 -0.34 -17.72 -14.55
C LEU A 178 0.57 -17.74 -15.78
N PRO A 179 0.78 -16.60 -16.46
CA PRO A 179 1.77 -16.52 -17.53
C PRO A 179 3.17 -16.75 -16.97
N ASP A 180 4.01 -17.38 -17.76
CA ASP A 180 5.42 -17.56 -17.40
C ASP A 180 6.25 -16.49 -18.11
N THR A 181 6.52 -15.41 -17.41
CA THR A 181 7.34 -14.33 -17.94
C THR A 181 8.79 -14.57 -17.55
N SER A 182 9.60 -14.86 -18.56
CA SER A 182 11.06 -14.89 -18.46
C SER A 182 11.68 -13.64 -19.08
N SER A 183 10.88 -12.62 -19.39
CA SER A 183 11.36 -11.40 -20.01
C SER A 183 12.45 -10.81 -19.14
N GLY A 184 13.63 -10.68 -19.74
CA GLY A 184 14.70 -9.91 -19.16
C GLY A 184 14.08 -8.59 -18.70
N ALA A 185 14.16 -8.30 -17.42
CA ALA A 185 13.89 -6.96 -16.94
C ALA A 185 14.54 -6.06 -17.98
N GLU A 186 13.73 -5.23 -18.66
CA GLU A 186 14.30 -4.14 -19.45
C GLU A 186 15.38 -3.60 -18.55
N ARG A 187 16.62 -3.71 -18.99
CA ARG A 187 17.75 -3.16 -18.23
C ARG A 187 17.37 -1.71 -18.08
N VAL A 188 16.89 -1.36 -16.90
CA VAL A 188 16.93 0.02 -16.47
C VAL A 188 18.41 0.34 -16.62
N SER A 189 18.75 0.95 -17.75
CA SER A 189 20.13 1.33 -18.03
C SER A 189 20.61 2.04 -16.78
N PRO A 190 21.77 1.66 -16.24
CA PRO A 190 22.31 2.36 -15.08
C PRO A 190 22.23 3.85 -15.42
N PRO A 191 21.72 4.68 -14.51
CA PRO A 191 21.50 6.07 -14.80
C PRO A 191 22.81 6.62 -15.35
N GLY A 192 22.83 6.94 -16.65
CA GLY A 192 23.87 7.82 -17.15
C GLY A 192 23.78 9.03 -16.23
N ALA A 193 24.89 9.39 -15.58
CA ALA A 193 24.95 10.44 -14.58
C ALA A 193 24.58 11.79 -15.20
N SER A 194 23.33 11.92 -15.61
CA SER A 194 22.77 13.18 -16.05
C SER A 194 22.51 14.01 -14.79
N ARG A 195 23.01 15.21 -14.74
CA ARG A 195 22.81 16.18 -13.63
C ARG A 195 21.31 16.49 -13.35
N LEU A 196 20.38 15.86 -14.06
CA LEU A 196 18.93 16.00 -13.94
C LEU A 196 18.38 15.58 -12.57
N TRP A 197 19.03 14.64 -11.86
CA TRP A 197 18.60 14.25 -10.50
C TRP A 197 18.76 15.36 -9.47
N LEU A 198 19.60 16.39 -9.77
CA LEU A 198 19.80 17.58 -8.94
C LEU A 198 18.82 18.71 -9.28
N THR A 199 17.87 18.53 -10.20
CA THR A 199 16.88 19.57 -10.49
C THR A 199 15.90 19.70 -9.33
N GLY A 200 15.53 20.94 -8.98
CA GLY A 200 14.58 21.21 -7.90
C GLY A 200 13.25 20.49 -8.09
N LEU A 201 12.85 20.20 -9.34
CA LEU A 201 11.61 19.50 -9.64
C LEU A 201 11.67 17.99 -9.27
N VAL A 202 12.79 17.30 -9.55
CA VAL A 202 12.98 15.92 -9.11
C VAL A 202 12.96 15.83 -7.59
N PHE A 203 13.63 16.75 -6.92
CA PHE A 203 13.61 16.83 -5.47
C PHE A 203 12.20 17.09 -4.91
N ALA A 204 11.44 18.01 -5.53
CA ALA A 204 10.07 18.30 -5.12
C ALA A 204 9.15 17.08 -5.26
N VAL A 205 9.20 16.34 -6.39
CA VAL A 205 8.40 15.13 -6.60
C VAL A 205 8.84 14.01 -5.65
N ALA A 206 10.14 13.85 -5.40
CA ALA A 206 10.65 12.89 -4.42
C ALA A 206 10.16 13.22 -2.99
N THR A 207 10.16 14.50 -2.62
CA THR A 207 9.62 14.97 -1.32
C THR A 207 8.11 14.73 -1.22
N ILE A 208 7.35 15.00 -2.28
CA ILE A 208 5.92 14.69 -2.35
C ILE A 208 5.70 13.19 -2.12
N THR A 209 6.48 12.34 -2.78
CA THR A 209 6.33 10.88 -2.68
C THR A 209 6.65 10.38 -1.27
N PHE A 210 7.76 10.86 -0.68
CA PHE A 210 8.13 10.57 0.69
C PHE A 210 7.02 10.98 1.68
N ALA A 211 6.50 12.20 1.54
CA ALA A 211 5.43 12.71 2.39
C ALA A 211 4.11 11.95 2.17
N ALA A 212 3.76 11.61 0.92
CA ALA A 212 2.57 10.86 0.59
C ALA A 212 2.55 9.46 1.24
N ILE A 213 3.69 8.75 1.26
CA ILE A 213 3.82 7.49 1.99
C ILE A 213 3.62 7.68 3.50
N ILE A 214 4.15 8.76 4.08
CA ILE A 214 3.93 9.04 5.51
C ILE A 214 2.44 9.30 5.79
N VAL A 215 1.74 10.00 4.90
CA VAL A 215 0.28 10.20 5.03
C VAL A 215 -0.45 8.87 4.95
N GLU A 216 -0.17 8.07 3.92
CA GLU A 216 -0.88 6.80 3.69
C GLU A 216 -0.57 5.78 4.79
N ALA A 217 0.69 5.42 5.00
CA ALA A 217 1.08 4.44 6.01
C ALA A 217 0.78 4.92 7.43
N GLY A 218 1.04 6.19 7.73
CA GLY A 218 0.74 6.78 9.04
C GLY A 218 -0.75 6.78 9.36
N SER A 219 -1.62 6.94 8.37
CA SER A 219 -3.06 6.90 8.59
C SER A 219 -3.59 5.46 8.59
N SER A 220 -3.16 4.61 7.65
CA SER A 220 -3.67 3.24 7.54
C SER A 220 -3.21 2.37 8.71
N ASP A 221 -1.90 2.30 8.94
CA ASP A 221 -1.31 1.32 9.85
C ASP A 221 -1.62 1.61 11.32
N TRP A 222 -1.85 2.88 11.64
CA TRP A 222 -2.15 3.34 12.99
C TRP A 222 -3.63 3.53 13.30
N SER A 223 -4.52 3.49 12.28
CA SER A 223 -5.96 3.74 12.46
C SER A 223 -6.63 2.81 13.46
N SER A 224 -6.37 1.51 13.38
CA SER A 224 -6.97 0.52 14.28
C SER A 224 -6.43 0.66 15.72
N LEU A 225 -5.12 0.94 15.87
CA LEU A 225 -4.50 1.21 17.17
C LEU A 225 -5.06 2.51 17.77
N TYR A 226 -5.21 3.55 16.96
CA TYR A 226 -5.79 4.83 17.39
C TYR A 226 -7.20 4.66 17.93
N LEU A 227 -8.09 3.96 17.23
CA LEU A 227 -9.45 3.70 17.69
C LEU A 227 -9.45 2.83 18.95
N ARG A 228 -8.55 1.86 19.07
CA ARG A 228 -8.43 1.02 20.25
C ARG A 228 -7.98 1.80 21.48
N GLU A 229 -6.93 2.61 21.35
CA GLU A 229 -6.30 3.29 22.49
C GLU A 229 -7.03 4.58 22.91
N LEU A 230 -7.47 5.39 21.95
CA LEU A 230 -8.01 6.73 22.24
C LEU A 230 -9.53 6.81 22.23
N SER A 231 -10.17 6.00 21.39
CA SER A 231 -11.64 5.92 21.36
C SER A 231 -12.18 4.80 22.23
N HIS A 232 -11.30 4.02 22.88
CA HIS A 232 -11.64 2.85 23.70
C HIS A 232 -12.59 1.88 23.00
N ALA A 233 -12.47 1.77 21.66
CA ALA A 233 -13.35 0.94 20.85
C ALA A 233 -13.10 -0.55 21.13
N ASP A 234 -14.16 -1.34 21.05
CA ASP A 234 -14.04 -2.80 21.05
C ASP A 234 -13.15 -3.27 19.90
N PRO A 235 -12.45 -4.42 20.01
CA PRO A 235 -11.48 -4.87 19.01
C PRO A 235 -12.02 -4.91 17.59
N GLY A 236 -13.27 -5.35 17.38
CA GLY A 236 -13.91 -5.39 16.07
C GLY A 236 -14.19 -4.00 15.51
N VAL A 237 -14.62 -3.08 16.36
CA VAL A 237 -14.89 -1.68 15.97
C VAL A 237 -13.58 -0.94 15.71
N ALA A 238 -12.54 -1.16 16.52
CA ALA A 238 -11.22 -0.61 16.29
C ALA A 238 -10.64 -1.02 14.94
N ALA A 239 -10.83 -2.28 14.54
CA ALA A 239 -10.41 -2.80 13.25
C ALA A 239 -11.07 -2.08 12.05
N LEU A 240 -12.26 -1.46 12.24
CA LEU A 240 -12.93 -0.66 11.21
C LEU A 240 -12.14 0.59 10.81
N GLY A 241 -11.19 1.05 11.62
CA GLY A 241 -10.31 2.17 11.26
C GLY A 241 -9.58 1.91 9.95
N PHE A 242 -8.87 0.79 9.88
CA PHE A 242 -8.17 0.36 8.66
C PHE A 242 -9.15 -0.02 7.53
N THR A 243 -10.24 -0.71 7.87
CA THR A 243 -11.23 -1.13 6.86
C THR A 243 -11.89 0.08 6.20
N GLY A 244 -12.31 1.07 6.98
CA GLY A 244 -12.91 2.31 6.47
C GLY A 244 -11.94 3.12 5.62
N PHE A 245 -10.69 3.27 6.09
CA PHE A 245 -9.60 3.88 5.33
C PHE A 245 -9.41 3.19 3.96
N SER A 246 -9.24 1.87 3.97
CA SER A 246 -8.94 1.08 2.77
C SER A 246 -10.10 1.08 1.77
N LEU A 247 -11.34 0.97 2.26
CA LEU A 247 -12.54 1.03 1.43
C LEU A 247 -12.67 2.40 0.75
N ALA A 248 -12.49 3.48 1.51
CA ALA A 248 -12.55 4.83 1.01
C ALA A 248 -11.45 5.08 -0.05
N ALA A 249 -10.22 4.65 0.22
CA ALA A 249 -9.12 4.74 -0.73
C ALA A 249 -9.40 3.95 -2.02
N MET A 250 -9.93 2.73 -1.91
CA MET A 250 -10.32 1.92 -3.05
C MET A 250 -11.35 2.62 -3.93
N LEU A 251 -12.41 3.15 -3.34
CA LEU A 251 -13.49 3.82 -4.08
C LEU A 251 -12.99 5.05 -4.85
N VAL A 252 -12.09 5.84 -4.25
CA VAL A 252 -11.49 7.00 -4.92
C VAL A 252 -10.55 6.56 -6.02
N ARG A 253 -9.72 5.52 -5.82
CA ARG A 253 -8.80 4.99 -6.85
C ARG A 253 -9.54 4.58 -8.12
N PHE A 254 -10.72 3.98 -8.02
CA PHE A 254 -11.55 3.65 -9.19
C PHE A 254 -12.06 4.87 -9.97
N ARG A 255 -12.08 6.06 -9.36
CA ARG A 255 -12.50 7.31 -9.98
C ARG A 255 -11.34 8.26 -10.31
N ALA A 256 -10.11 7.90 -9.92
CA ALA A 256 -8.94 8.78 -10.01
C ALA A 256 -8.66 9.25 -11.44
N ASP A 257 -8.78 8.36 -12.43
CA ASP A 257 -8.56 8.70 -13.85
C ASP A 257 -9.59 9.73 -14.34
N ILE A 258 -10.86 9.57 -13.96
CA ILE A 258 -11.94 10.50 -14.30
C ILE A 258 -11.68 11.87 -13.64
N LEU A 259 -11.35 11.89 -12.35
CA LEU A 259 -11.06 13.12 -11.61
C LEU A 259 -9.90 13.89 -12.23
N THR A 260 -8.85 13.16 -12.63
CA THR A 260 -7.66 13.76 -13.26
C THR A 260 -7.94 14.27 -14.67
N ALA A 261 -8.83 13.59 -15.42
CA ALA A 261 -9.24 14.04 -16.74
C ALA A 261 -10.12 15.30 -16.71
N LEU A 262 -10.96 15.43 -15.68
CA LEU A 262 -11.86 16.58 -15.52
C LEU A 262 -11.16 17.86 -15.01
N THR A 263 -9.97 17.72 -14.39
CA THR A 263 -9.27 18.86 -13.78
C THR A 263 -7.79 18.88 -14.20
N SER A 264 -6.88 18.70 -13.23
CA SER A 264 -5.45 18.52 -13.49
C SER A 264 -4.83 17.65 -12.39
N PRO A 265 -3.71 16.96 -12.66
CA PRO A 265 -3.01 16.17 -11.66
C PRO A 265 -2.67 16.97 -10.39
N SER A 266 -2.22 18.22 -10.55
CA SER A 266 -1.87 19.10 -9.42
C SER A 266 -3.10 19.51 -8.59
N THR A 267 -4.24 19.75 -9.25
CA THR A 267 -5.50 20.06 -8.56
C THR A 267 -6.02 18.84 -7.78
N VAL A 268 -6.03 17.66 -8.39
CA VAL A 268 -6.43 16.40 -7.73
C VAL A 268 -5.53 16.09 -6.55
N MET A 269 -4.20 16.25 -6.71
CA MET A 269 -3.23 16.09 -5.63
C MET A 269 -3.53 17.04 -4.47
N ARG A 270 -3.75 18.32 -4.76
CA ARG A 270 -3.99 19.34 -3.72
C ARG A 270 -5.30 19.10 -2.98
N ILE A 271 -6.40 18.82 -3.71
CA ILE A 271 -7.71 18.53 -3.11
C ILE A 271 -7.62 17.26 -2.26
N GLY A 272 -7.07 16.17 -2.82
CA GLY A 272 -6.89 14.92 -2.09
C GLY A 272 -6.11 15.12 -0.79
N SER A 273 -4.95 15.78 -0.86
CA SER A 273 -4.13 16.04 0.33
C SER A 273 -4.83 16.96 1.35
N SER A 274 -5.66 17.91 0.89
CA SER A 274 -6.47 18.74 1.79
C SER A 274 -7.54 17.94 2.49
N VAL A 275 -8.19 17.00 1.80
CA VAL A 275 -9.16 16.06 2.40
C VAL A 275 -8.47 15.17 3.43
N ALA A 276 -7.28 14.63 3.12
CA ALA A 276 -6.51 13.82 4.06
C ALA A 276 -6.10 14.63 5.31
N ALA A 277 -5.60 15.87 5.12
CA ALA A 277 -5.25 16.75 6.23
C ALA A 277 -6.47 17.08 7.11
N PHE A 278 -7.62 17.38 6.51
CA PHE A 278 -8.85 17.64 7.24
C PHE A 278 -9.31 16.40 8.03
N GLY A 279 -9.22 15.21 7.42
CA GLY A 279 -9.51 13.94 8.12
C GLY A 279 -8.60 13.72 9.32
N LEU A 280 -7.30 13.97 9.19
CA LEU A 280 -6.34 13.88 10.29
C LEU A 280 -6.58 14.93 11.38
N ILE A 281 -6.92 16.16 11.00
CA ILE A 281 -7.31 17.21 11.97
C ILE A 281 -8.55 16.75 12.74
N LEU A 282 -9.55 16.20 12.05
CA LEU A 282 -10.77 15.70 12.69
C LEU A 282 -10.46 14.55 13.66
N ALA A 283 -9.64 13.58 13.27
CA ALA A 283 -9.24 12.49 14.15
C ALA A 283 -8.50 13.00 15.40
N ILE A 284 -7.59 13.97 15.24
CA ILE A 284 -6.83 14.57 16.34
C ILE A 284 -7.74 15.42 17.24
N ALA A 285 -8.62 16.25 16.67
CA ALA A 285 -9.45 17.17 17.42
C ALA A 285 -10.59 16.45 18.16
N VAL A 286 -11.19 15.43 17.52
CA VAL A 286 -12.34 14.66 18.02
C VAL A 286 -11.95 13.17 18.12
N PRO A 287 -11.16 12.75 19.13
CA PRO A 287 -10.67 11.37 19.24
C PRO A 287 -11.77 10.38 19.64
N ALA A 288 -12.99 10.84 19.94
CA ALA A 288 -14.15 9.97 20.11
C ALA A 288 -14.41 9.16 18.84
N LEU A 289 -14.94 7.93 19.02
CA LEU A 289 -15.08 6.95 17.96
C LEU A 289 -15.66 7.48 16.62
N PRO A 290 -16.78 8.23 16.60
CA PRO A 290 -17.33 8.72 15.32
C PRO A 290 -16.39 9.70 14.61
N GLY A 291 -15.77 10.63 15.35
CA GLY A 291 -14.86 11.62 14.81
C GLY A 291 -13.58 11.00 14.26
N ALA A 292 -12.96 10.11 15.02
CA ALA A 292 -11.74 9.42 14.61
C ALA A 292 -11.99 8.50 13.40
N LEU A 293 -13.10 7.74 13.39
CA LEU A 293 -13.43 6.85 12.27
C LEU A 293 -13.66 7.65 10.97
N VAL A 294 -14.48 8.71 11.04
CA VAL A 294 -14.71 9.60 9.89
C VAL A 294 -13.39 10.25 9.45
N GLY A 295 -12.55 10.64 10.40
CA GLY A 295 -11.23 11.20 10.12
C GLY A 295 -10.35 10.25 9.30
N PHE A 296 -10.26 8.97 9.66
CA PHE A 296 -9.47 7.99 8.92
C PHE A 296 -10.12 7.61 7.57
N VAL A 297 -11.44 7.59 7.46
CA VAL A 297 -12.14 7.45 6.17
C VAL A 297 -11.76 8.59 5.22
N LEU A 298 -11.80 9.84 5.69
CA LEU A 298 -11.39 11.01 4.91
C LEU A 298 -9.90 10.98 4.56
N ALA A 299 -9.04 10.55 5.49
CA ALA A 299 -7.62 10.36 5.21
C ALA A 299 -7.41 9.34 4.08
N GLY A 300 -8.13 8.21 4.08
CA GLY A 300 -8.10 7.22 3.03
C GLY A 300 -8.58 7.74 1.68
N MET A 301 -9.69 8.50 1.66
CA MET A 301 -10.15 9.18 0.44
C MET A 301 -9.07 10.11 -0.12
N GLY A 302 -8.45 10.89 0.75
CA GLY A 302 -7.54 11.96 0.34
C GLY A 302 -6.19 11.46 -0.14
N CYS A 303 -5.61 10.43 0.49
CA CYS A 303 -4.29 9.91 0.10
C CYS A 303 -4.33 8.99 -1.13
N ALA A 304 -5.50 8.48 -1.52
CA ALA A 304 -5.66 7.48 -2.57
C ALA A 304 -5.02 7.84 -3.91
N VAL A 305 -4.94 9.13 -4.24
CA VAL A 305 -4.42 9.64 -5.51
C VAL A 305 -2.97 10.10 -5.44
N GLN A 306 -2.40 10.26 -4.23
CA GLN A 306 -1.11 10.91 -4.05
C GLN A 306 0.04 10.14 -4.71
N LEU A 307 0.18 8.85 -4.39
CA LEU A 307 1.26 8.01 -4.92
C LEU A 307 1.17 7.77 -6.42
N PRO A 308 0.00 7.39 -6.99
CA PRO A 308 -0.12 7.23 -8.44
C PRO A 308 0.26 8.50 -9.22
N LEU A 309 -0.16 9.67 -8.75
CA LEU A 309 0.17 10.93 -9.39
C LEU A 309 1.65 11.30 -9.24
N ALA A 310 2.26 11.04 -8.09
CA ALA A 310 3.68 11.28 -7.86
C ALA A 310 4.56 10.36 -8.73
N PHE A 311 4.22 9.07 -8.85
CA PHE A 311 4.94 8.13 -9.73
C PHE A 311 4.78 8.51 -11.20
N ALA A 312 3.57 8.90 -11.63
CA ALA A 312 3.34 9.39 -12.99
C ALA A 312 4.16 10.66 -13.28
N ALA A 313 4.24 11.60 -12.34
CA ALA A 313 5.09 12.77 -12.45
C ALA A 313 6.57 12.37 -12.58
N GLY A 314 7.07 11.49 -11.70
CA GLY A 314 8.44 10.99 -11.76
C GLY A 314 8.80 10.34 -13.11
N ALA A 315 7.89 9.56 -13.67
CA ALA A 315 8.06 8.94 -14.99
C ALA A 315 8.18 9.97 -16.12
N ASN A 316 7.53 11.13 -15.98
CA ASN A 316 7.52 12.19 -16.99
C ASN A 316 8.70 13.18 -16.87
N LEU A 317 9.52 13.11 -15.81
CA LEU A 317 10.62 14.06 -15.57
C LEU A 317 11.86 13.83 -16.43
N GLY A 318 11.93 12.78 -17.24
CA GLY A 318 13.07 12.57 -18.13
C GLY A 318 13.09 11.20 -18.80
N ARG A 319 13.86 11.11 -19.89
CA ARG A 319 14.02 9.86 -20.67
C ARG A 319 14.94 8.82 -19.98
N SER A 320 15.68 9.21 -18.95
CA SER A 320 16.75 8.39 -18.37
C SER A 320 16.28 7.42 -17.27
N GLY A 321 15.02 7.32 -16.94
CA GLY A 321 14.54 6.48 -15.83
C GLY A 321 15.06 6.87 -14.42
N THR A 322 16.11 7.68 -14.33
CA THR A 322 16.73 8.12 -13.06
C THR A 322 15.75 8.89 -12.16
N PRO A 323 14.97 9.88 -12.67
CA PRO A 323 14.00 10.59 -11.84
C PRO A 323 12.97 9.63 -11.21
N LEU A 324 12.45 8.70 -11.99
CA LEU A 324 11.49 7.70 -11.51
C LEU A 324 12.11 6.80 -10.44
N ALA A 325 13.37 6.38 -10.61
CA ALA A 325 14.08 5.59 -9.61
C ALA A 325 14.25 6.36 -8.27
N ILE A 326 14.55 7.65 -8.31
CA ILE A 326 14.66 8.50 -7.11
C ILE A 326 13.29 8.58 -6.41
N VAL A 327 12.21 8.75 -7.17
CA VAL A 327 10.84 8.79 -6.63
C VAL A 327 10.47 7.47 -5.96
N PHE A 328 10.80 6.32 -6.56
CA PHE A 328 10.59 5.01 -5.92
C PHE A 328 11.44 4.83 -4.65
N ILE A 329 12.71 5.24 -4.67
CA ILE A 329 13.58 5.18 -3.48
C ILE A 329 12.96 6.03 -2.36
N SER A 330 12.46 7.23 -2.67
CA SER A 330 11.79 8.09 -1.69
C SER A 330 10.56 7.43 -1.07
N ALA A 331 9.77 6.68 -1.86
CA ALA A 331 8.65 5.91 -1.35
C ALA A 331 9.11 4.82 -0.36
N TYR A 332 10.13 4.04 -0.70
CA TYR A 332 10.67 3.01 0.20
C TYR A 332 11.25 3.60 1.48
N VAL A 333 11.99 4.71 1.38
CA VAL A 333 12.50 5.41 2.56
C VAL A 333 11.35 5.90 3.44
N GLY A 334 10.31 6.47 2.84
CA GLY A 334 9.09 6.87 3.56
C GLY A 334 8.39 5.72 4.26
N ALA A 335 8.28 4.55 3.60
CA ALA A 335 7.66 3.35 4.16
C ALA A 335 8.44 2.76 5.35
N ILE A 336 9.77 2.92 5.37
CA ILE A 336 10.62 2.50 6.49
C ILE A 336 10.57 3.54 7.62
N VAL A 337 10.64 4.82 7.29
CA VAL A 337 10.72 5.91 8.28
C VAL A 337 9.38 6.15 8.97
N SER A 338 8.27 6.08 8.25
CA SER A 338 6.93 6.40 8.77
C SER A 338 6.56 5.63 10.04
N PRO A 339 6.57 4.29 10.07
CA PRO A 339 6.15 3.56 11.26
C PRO A 339 7.12 3.73 12.44
N ALA A 340 8.43 3.85 12.19
CA ALA A 340 9.41 4.10 13.23
C ALA A 340 9.18 5.48 13.88
N LEU A 341 9.02 6.51 13.06
CA LEU A 341 8.84 7.89 13.52
C LEU A 341 7.56 8.05 14.33
N ILE A 342 6.44 7.49 13.83
CA ILE A 342 5.14 7.58 14.51
C ILE A 342 5.15 6.74 15.79
N GLY A 343 5.68 5.51 15.75
CA GLY A 343 5.73 4.64 16.92
C GLY A 343 6.58 5.22 18.04
N PHE A 344 7.77 5.74 17.70
CA PHE A 344 8.65 6.39 18.68
C PHE A 344 8.00 7.68 19.24
N ALA A 345 7.41 8.51 18.40
CA ALA A 345 6.69 9.69 18.87
C ALA A 345 5.51 9.31 19.78
N ALA A 346 4.77 8.26 19.43
CA ALA A 346 3.63 7.80 20.22
C ALA A 346 4.02 7.33 21.62
N ASP A 347 5.21 6.74 21.81
CA ASP A 347 5.71 6.36 23.14
C ASP A 347 6.07 7.58 24.00
N HIS A 348 6.44 8.71 23.41
CA HIS A 348 6.89 9.91 24.15
C HIS A 348 5.80 10.95 24.35
N VAL A 349 4.97 11.19 23.34
CA VAL A 349 3.94 12.25 23.37
C VAL A 349 2.51 11.72 23.19
N GLY A 350 2.35 10.41 23.12
CA GLY A 350 1.07 9.73 22.90
C GLY A 350 0.67 9.66 21.43
N LEU A 351 -0.12 8.64 21.09
CA LEU A 351 -0.52 8.35 19.71
C LEU A 351 -1.33 9.49 19.07
N ARG A 352 -2.15 10.21 19.87
CA ARG A 352 -2.90 11.37 19.38
C ARG A 352 -2.00 12.47 18.84
N ALA A 353 -0.96 12.84 19.58
CA ALA A 353 0.00 13.86 19.15
C ALA A 353 0.88 13.37 18.00
N ALA A 354 1.23 12.07 17.99
CA ALA A 354 2.01 11.47 16.91
C ALA A 354 1.30 11.55 15.54
N MET A 355 -0.04 11.61 15.49
CA MET A 355 -0.78 11.85 14.24
C MET A 355 -0.54 13.25 13.63
N ALA A 356 0.12 14.16 14.34
CA ALA A 356 0.61 15.40 13.73
C ALA A 356 1.69 15.14 12.65
N ILE A 357 2.37 13.99 12.67
CA ILE A 357 3.39 13.63 11.68
C ILE A 357 2.76 13.42 10.28
N PRO A 358 1.77 12.52 10.10
CA PRO A 358 1.11 12.40 8.80
C PRO A 358 0.32 13.69 8.42
N LEU A 359 -0.18 14.45 9.37
CA LEU A 359 -0.79 15.76 9.11
C LEU A 359 0.23 16.75 8.53
N ALA A 360 1.41 16.88 9.12
CA ALA A 360 2.48 17.73 8.61
C ALA A 360 2.93 17.27 7.21
N ALA A 361 3.04 15.95 6.98
CA ALA A 361 3.33 15.40 5.67
C ALA A 361 2.24 15.76 4.63
N ALA A 362 0.96 15.71 4.99
CA ALA A 362 -0.13 16.13 4.10
C ALA A 362 -0.02 17.63 3.72
N ILE A 363 0.35 18.49 4.67
CA ILE A 363 0.58 19.91 4.41
C ILE A 363 1.75 20.10 3.43
N VAL A 364 2.84 19.34 3.58
CA VAL A 364 3.96 19.35 2.62
C VAL A 364 3.49 18.97 1.22
N VAL A 365 2.67 17.93 1.09
CA VAL A 365 2.12 17.53 -0.22
C VAL A 365 1.25 18.66 -0.81
N ILE A 366 0.39 19.31 -0.02
CA ILE A 366 -0.44 20.44 -0.46
C ILE A 366 0.43 21.58 -1.00
N ALA A 367 1.48 21.94 -0.26
CA ALA A 367 2.38 23.03 -0.62
C ALA A 367 3.13 22.74 -1.92
N LEU A 368 3.57 21.51 -2.11
CA LEU A 368 4.36 21.10 -3.27
C LEU A 368 3.53 20.60 -4.46
N ALA A 369 2.20 20.42 -4.33
CA ALA A 369 1.32 19.84 -5.34
C ALA A 369 1.41 20.53 -6.71
N GLY A 370 1.77 21.82 -6.75
CA GLY A 370 1.99 22.57 -7.99
C GLY A 370 3.12 22.02 -8.86
N ASN A 371 4.03 21.24 -8.30
CA ASN A 371 5.13 20.61 -9.04
C ASN A 371 4.71 19.33 -9.77
N ILE A 372 3.49 18.84 -9.57
CA ILE A 372 2.92 17.72 -10.33
C ILE A 372 2.40 18.29 -11.65
N SER A 373 3.26 18.26 -12.68
CA SER A 373 2.90 18.79 -14.00
C SER A 373 1.92 17.91 -14.75
N PRO A 374 1.04 18.48 -15.61
CA PRO A 374 0.26 17.72 -16.57
C PRO A 374 1.19 16.92 -17.51
N ARG A 375 0.73 15.76 -17.97
CA ARG A 375 1.44 14.99 -19.00
C ARG A 375 1.78 15.91 -20.18
N SER A 376 3.03 16.27 -20.37
CA SER A 376 3.51 16.93 -21.57
C SER A 376 3.45 15.90 -22.71
N GLY A 377 2.41 15.97 -23.56
CA GLY A 377 2.43 15.23 -24.84
C GLY A 377 1.18 14.45 -25.24
N VAL A 378 0.12 14.42 -24.45
CA VAL A 378 -1.18 13.96 -24.97
C VAL A 378 -2.10 15.18 -25.02
N ALA A 379 -2.09 15.88 -26.16
CA ALA A 379 -3.20 16.77 -26.50
C ALA A 379 -4.48 15.93 -26.33
N ALA A 380 -5.39 16.38 -25.46
CA ALA A 380 -6.68 15.78 -25.31
C ALA A 380 -7.34 15.70 -26.68
N THR A 381 -7.34 14.52 -27.29
CA THR A 381 -8.20 14.27 -28.43
C THR A 381 -9.62 14.38 -27.88
N PRO A 382 -10.43 15.35 -28.32
CA PRO A 382 -11.80 15.48 -27.84
C PRO A 382 -12.50 14.15 -28.12
N LEU A 383 -13.13 13.57 -27.08
CA LEU A 383 -14.02 12.44 -27.26
C LEU A 383 -15.05 12.83 -28.33
N PRO A 384 -15.28 12.00 -29.37
CA PRO A 384 -16.31 12.29 -30.33
C PRO A 384 -17.64 12.33 -29.57
N VAL A 385 -18.25 13.49 -29.53
CA VAL A 385 -19.62 13.67 -29.08
C VAL A 385 -20.48 12.92 -30.11
N GLY A 386 -20.92 11.71 -29.74
CA GLY A 386 -21.84 10.91 -30.55
C GLY A 386 -23.13 11.66 -30.75
N ARG A 387 -23.48 11.83 -32.02
CA ARG A 387 -24.84 12.20 -32.46
C ARG A 387 -25.75 10.98 -32.33
#